data_bffd91eeb87c545f9f6efa620afe7307
#
_entry.id   bffd91eeb87c545f9f6efa620afe7307
#
_cell.length_a   1.000
_cell.length_b   1.000
_cell.length_c   1.000
_cell.angle_alpha   90.00
_cell.angle_beta   90.00
_cell.angle_gamma   90.00
#
_symmetry.space_group_name_H-M   'P 1'
#
loop_
_entity.id
_entity.type
_entity.pdbx_description
1 polymer ?
#
loop_
_entity_poly.entity_id
_entity_poly.type
_entity_poly.pdbx_seq_one_letter_code
_entity_poly.pdbx_strand_id
1 'polypeptide(L)'
;KEVDATKPVSENARKNEKTMEEWNYLRSVYGKQVITCQQMMDSEAYEDLVFYNASGDLTAMKGFDFIFSTGSYTSDDMIDMAIEWSKTSGGLCAFTWHWNVPKDIDNPSGGYAFYTSEITNFSQINAVTPGTKEYETVIHDIDLIATKIQRMESEGVTILFRPLHEAGNAWFWWGLQGRDSATNEVFQKLWYMIYDRLENYHKLSNIIWVWNGQNPHTAIHPNSYDIAGIDRYYDNEDTSAEAITKYYTSCYSELQGFEKYCAEVAGIEETGKMLTLSECGYMPDPEGIRANNTMWLYYMIWNGDFIYEPGGGGSPLLDLDSTPSPNPKRLSNEMIQNYFGNDLFVTLNKLPEFSFGGRDIPQKIKNWEFYKNGG
;
A
#
# COMPACT_ATOMS: atom_id res chain seq x y z
N LYS A 1 -21.94 -3.88 -18.03
CA LYS A 1 -21.78 -2.64 -18.80
C LYS A 1 -20.32 -2.56 -19.22
N GLU A 2 -20.03 -2.43 -20.51
CA GLU A 2 -18.66 -2.32 -20.99
C GLU A 2 -18.05 -1.01 -20.48
N VAL A 3 -16.84 -1.09 -19.93
CA VAL A 3 -16.11 0.07 -19.44
C VAL A 3 -15.39 0.73 -20.62
N ASP A 4 -15.69 1.99 -20.88
CA ASP A 4 -15.00 2.79 -21.89
C ASP A 4 -13.66 3.29 -21.31
N ALA A 5 -12.56 2.69 -21.74
CA ALA A 5 -11.22 3.03 -21.28
C ALA A 5 -10.77 4.47 -21.63
N THR A 6 -11.52 5.17 -22.46
CA THR A 6 -11.20 6.56 -22.86
C THR A 6 -11.89 7.60 -21.97
N LYS A 7 -12.82 7.20 -21.11
CA LYS A 7 -13.58 8.12 -20.26
C LYS A 7 -13.21 7.95 -18.79
N PRO A 8 -13.04 9.06 -18.07
CA PRO A 8 -12.92 9.01 -16.62
C PRO A 8 -14.21 8.42 -16.04
N VAL A 9 -14.08 7.52 -15.09
CA VAL A 9 -15.20 6.75 -14.53
C VAL A 9 -16.05 7.59 -13.59
N SER A 10 -15.44 8.58 -12.93
CA SER A 10 -16.12 9.57 -12.10
C SER A 10 -15.27 10.84 -12.00
N GLU A 11 -15.89 12.01 -12.10
CA GLU A 11 -15.21 13.28 -11.84
C GLU A 11 -15.09 13.60 -10.35
N ASN A 12 -15.84 12.89 -9.49
CA ASN A 12 -15.89 13.12 -8.05
C ASN A 12 -15.95 11.80 -7.31
N ALA A 13 -14.78 11.29 -6.92
CA ALA A 13 -14.71 10.22 -5.93
C ALA A 13 -15.42 10.70 -4.65
N ARG A 14 -16.41 9.94 -4.18
CA ARG A 14 -17.13 10.27 -2.96
C ARG A 14 -16.26 9.94 -1.76
N LYS A 15 -15.98 10.95 -0.95
CA LYS A 15 -15.30 10.77 0.34
C LYS A 15 -16.27 11.19 1.46
N ASN A 16 -16.49 10.29 2.42
CA ASN A 16 -17.27 10.62 3.62
C ASN A 16 -16.50 11.62 4.52
N GLU A 17 -17.14 12.11 5.58
CA GLU A 17 -16.55 13.14 6.45
C GLU A 17 -15.22 12.69 7.07
N LYS A 18 -15.12 11.45 7.54
CA LYS A 18 -13.90 10.91 8.13
C LYS A 18 -12.78 10.77 7.11
N THR A 19 -13.11 10.28 5.93
CA THR A 19 -12.16 10.19 4.81
C THR A 19 -11.71 11.57 4.35
N MET A 20 -12.59 12.57 4.35
CA MET A 20 -12.22 13.96 4.06
C MET A 20 -11.32 14.57 5.14
N GLU A 21 -11.53 14.22 6.41
CA GLU A 21 -10.65 14.63 7.50
C GLU A 21 -9.22 14.11 7.28
N GLU A 22 -9.08 12.81 6.99
CA GLU A 22 -7.79 12.20 6.67
C GLU A 22 -7.17 12.77 5.40
N TRP A 23 -7.95 12.91 4.32
CA TRP A 23 -7.50 13.52 3.07
C TRP A 23 -6.96 14.94 3.26
N ASN A 24 -7.67 15.77 4.02
CA ASN A 24 -7.24 17.13 4.31
C ASN A 24 -5.94 17.14 5.14
N TYR A 25 -5.79 16.20 6.06
CA TYR A 25 -4.55 16.02 6.80
C TYR A 25 -3.38 15.66 5.85
N LEU A 26 -3.54 14.64 5.00
CA LEU A 26 -2.53 14.24 4.03
C LEU A 26 -2.07 15.43 3.16
N ARG A 27 -3.02 16.20 2.66
CA ARG A 27 -2.72 17.41 1.89
C ARG A 27 -1.98 18.48 2.70
N SER A 28 -2.28 18.60 3.98
CA SER A 28 -1.69 19.62 4.85
C SER A 28 -0.23 19.36 5.18
N VAL A 29 0.18 18.08 5.22
CA VAL A 29 1.55 17.65 5.55
C VAL A 29 2.43 17.47 4.32
N TYR A 30 1.84 17.22 3.14
CA TYR A 30 2.59 17.03 1.90
C TYR A 30 3.50 18.23 1.60
N GLY A 31 4.76 17.95 1.27
CA GLY A 31 5.79 18.97 1.05
C GLY A 31 6.37 19.59 2.33
N LYS A 32 5.91 19.18 3.51
CA LYS A 32 6.40 19.68 4.81
C LYS A 32 6.94 18.55 5.69
N GLN A 33 6.23 17.44 5.74
CA GLN A 33 6.58 16.26 6.52
C GLN A 33 6.32 15.00 5.70
N VAL A 34 6.90 13.88 6.12
CA VAL A 34 6.77 12.56 5.49
C VAL A 34 6.18 11.60 6.52
N ILE A 35 5.10 10.94 6.16
CA ILE A 35 4.42 9.97 7.02
C ILE A 35 5.21 8.66 7.01
N THR A 36 5.53 8.13 8.18
CA THR A 36 6.17 6.83 8.31
C THR A 36 5.15 5.71 8.13
N CYS A 37 5.50 4.67 7.40
CA CYS A 37 4.64 3.51 7.20
C CYS A 37 5.46 2.23 7.14
N GLN A 38 4.86 1.14 7.62
CA GLN A 38 5.38 -0.21 7.48
C GLN A 38 4.30 -1.15 6.98
N GLN A 39 4.70 -2.15 6.18
CA GLN A 39 3.81 -3.24 5.78
C GLN A 39 3.70 -4.26 6.90
N MET A 40 2.48 -4.69 7.21
CA MET A 40 2.22 -5.79 8.12
C MET A 40 2.27 -7.12 7.37
N MET A 41 2.83 -8.15 7.98
CA MET A 41 2.86 -9.49 7.42
C MET A 41 1.71 -10.34 7.97
N ASP A 42 1.52 -10.27 9.28
CA ASP A 42 0.51 -11.03 9.99
C ASP A 42 0.09 -10.33 11.30
N SER A 43 -0.70 -11.01 12.09
CA SER A 43 -1.19 -10.50 13.37
C SER A 43 -0.16 -10.53 14.51
N GLU A 44 1.03 -11.08 14.30
CA GLU A 44 2.05 -11.20 15.37
C GLU A 44 2.75 -9.87 15.68
N ALA A 45 2.70 -8.90 14.76
CA ALA A 45 3.16 -7.52 14.96
C ALA A 45 4.67 -7.40 15.30
N TYR A 46 5.50 -8.24 14.70
CA TYR A 46 6.97 -8.17 14.91
C TYR A 46 7.56 -6.84 14.50
N GLU A 47 7.09 -6.31 13.39
CA GLU A 47 7.52 -5.02 12.86
C GLU A 47 7.27 -3.91 13.88
N ASP A 48 6.09 -3.91 14.49
CA ASP A 48 5.71 -2.95 15.54
C ASP A 48 6.69 -3.03 16.72
N LEU A 49 7.03 -4.23 17.17
CA LEU A 49 7.91 -4.42 18.32
C LEU A 49 9.34 -3.94 18.03
N VAL A 50 9.84 -4.08 16.81
CA VAL A 50 11.15 -3.53 16.41
C VAL A 50 11.16 -2.02 16.58
N PHE A 51 10.17 -1.33 16.02
CA PHE A 51 10.08 0.14 16.09
C PHE A 51 9.80 0.63 17.50
N TYR A 52 8.84 0.02 18.18
CA TYR A 52 8.45 0.42 19.54
C TYR A 52 9.57 0.17 20.55
N ASN A 53 10.25 -0.97 20.50
CA ASN A 53 11.38 -1.26 21.39
C ASN A 53 12.54 -0.29 21.19
N ALA A 54 12.81 0.14 19.97
CA ALA A 54 13.88 1.09 19.66
C ALA A 54 13.54 2.53 20.06
N SER A 55 12.31 2.99 19.84
CA SER A 55 11.95 4.42 19.92
C SER A 55 10.87 4.76 20.94
N GLY A 56 10.12 3.78 21.44
CA GLY A 56 8.90 4.04 22.23
C GLY A 56 7.73 4.56 21.41
N ASP A 57 7.80 4.49 20.08
CA ASP A 57 6.79 4.98 19.15
C ASP A 57 6.60 3.99 17.99
N LEU A 58 5.54 4.18 17.22
CA LEU A 58 5.18 3.36 16.06
C LEU A 58 5.15 4.21 14.79
N THR A 59 5.16 3.54 13.64
CA THR A 59 4.87 4.22 12.37
C THR A 59 3.45 4.79 12.40
N ALA A 60 3.24 5.93 11.75
CA ALA A 60 1.94 6.60 11.71
C ALA A 60 0.90 5.86 10.87
N MET A 61 1.36 5.10 9.88
CA MET A 61 0.53 4.31 8.98
C MET A 61 1.01 2.87 8.92
N LYS A 62 0.09 1.95 8.71
CA LYS A 62 0.36 0.54 8.45
C LYS A 62 -0.15 0.15 7.07
N GLY A 63 0.64 -0.66 6.36
CA GLY A 63 0.24 -1.33 5.13
C GLY A 63 -0.39 -2.69 5.43
N PHE A 64 -1.52 -2.96 4.79
CA PHE A 64 -2.24 -4.23 4.83
C PHE A 64 -2.44 -4.75 3.41
N ASP A 65 -3.00 -5.94 3.27
CA ASP A 65 -3.17 -6.59 1.98
C ASP A 65 -4.52 -7.32 1.90
N PHE A 66 -5.16 -7.25 0.75
CA PHE A 66 -6.33 -8.07 0.44
C PHE A 66 -5.98 -9.47 -0.09
N ILE A 67 -4.72 -9.91 0.04
CA ILE A 67 -4.24 -11.21 -0.45
C ILE A 67 -5.10 -12.39 0.03
N PHE A 68 -5.63 -12.32 1.24
CA PHE A 68 -6.51 -13.35 1.81
C PHE A 68 -8.00 -13.03 1.69
N SER A 69 -8.38 -12.03 0.90
CA SER A 69 -9.79 -11.71 0.66
C SER A 69 -10.37 -12.44 -0.55
N THR A 70 -9.52 -12.99 -1.41
CA THR A 70 -9.86 -13.75 -2.63
C THR A 70 -9.01 -15.01 -2.75
N GLY A 71 -9.37 -15.92 -3.62
CA GLY A 71 -8.65 -17.18 -3.83
C GLY A 71 -9.21 -18.34 -3.04
N SER A 72 -8.40 -19.40 -2.85
CA SER A 72 -8.81 -20.65 -2.21
C SER A 72 -8.87 -20.61 -0.69
N TYR A 73 -8.16 -19.69 -0.08
CA TYR A 73 -8.15 -19.46 1.37
C TYR A 73 -8.48 -18.00 1.64
N THR A 74 -9.47 -17.78 2.47
CA THR A 74 -9.88 -16.41 2.84
C THR A 74 -9.80 -16.22 4.35
N SER A 75 -9.33 -15.04 4.76
CA SER A 75 -9.26 -14.59 6.14
C SER A 75 -9.57 -13.10 6.22
N ASP A 76 -10.20 -12.69 7.32
CA ASP A 76 -10.45 -11.29 7.64
C ASP A 76 -9.39 -10.68 8.57
N ASP A 77 -8.32 -11.40 8.89
CA ASP A 77 -7.32 -10.96 9.87
C ASP A 77 -6.74 -9.56 9.55
N MET A 78 -6.38 -9.31 8.28
CA MET A 78 -5.89 -7.99 7.85
C MET A 78 -6.93 -6.88 8.01
N ILE A 79 -8.20 -7.21 7.81
CA ILE A 79 -9.32 -6.26 7.97
C ILE A 79 -9.53 -5.95 9.45
N ASP A 80 -9.53 -6.98 10.29
CA ASP A 80 -9.66 -6.84 11.75
C ASP A 80 -8.50 -6.02 12.33
N MET A 81 -7.27 -6.28 11.88
CA MET A 81 -6.08 -5.51 12.27
C MET A 81 -6.18 -4.04 11.86
N ALA A 82 -6.64 -3.76 10.65
CA ALA A 82 -6.80 -2.38 10.16
C ALA A 82 -7.87 -1.62 10.96
N ILE A 83 -8.98 -2.28 11.28
CA ILE A 83 -10.05 -1.71 12.12
C ILE A 83 -9.53 -1.44 13.52
N GLU A 84 -8.86 -2.39 14.15
CA GLU A 84 -8.27 -2.21 15.48
C GLU A 84 -7.25 -1.06 15.48
N TRP A 85 -6.33 -1.05 14.51
CA TRP A 85 -5.31 -0.02 14.37
C TRP A 85 -5.90 1.39 14.25
N SER A 86 -6.83 1.57 13.34
CA SER A 86 -7.47 2.86 13.13
C SER A 86 -8.27 3.31 14.34
N LYS A 87 -9.09 2.43 14.92
CA LYS A 87 -9.99 2.78 16.04
C LYS A 87 -9.27 2.94 17.36
N THR A 88 -8.30 2.09 17.66
CA THR A 88 -7.58 2.11 18.94
C THR A 88 -6.51 3.18 18.96
N SER A 89 -5.73 3.28 17.90
CA SER A 89 -4.53 4.10 17.86
C SER A 89 -4.67 5.38 17.04
N GLY A 90 -5.74 5.51 16.26
CA GLY A 90 -5.88 6.63 15.33
C GLY A 90 -4.87 6.61 14.19
N GLY A 91 -4.25 5.45 13.93
CA GLY A 91 -3.29 5.27 12.85
C GLY A 91 -3.94 5.17 11.48
N LEU A 92 -3.17 5.53 10.46
CA LEU A 92 -3.61 5.49 9.06
C LEU A 92 -3.47 4.08 8.48
N CYS A 93 -4.27 3.75 7.47
CA CYS A 93 -4.31 2.44 6.83
C CYS A 93 -4.06 2.53 5.33
N ALA A 94 -3.04 1.81 4.84
CA ALA A 94 -2.83 1.59 3.41
C ALA A 94 -3.15 0.12 3.07
N PHE A 95 -3.73 -0.11 1.90
CA PHE A 95 -4.04 -1.45 1.41
C PHE A 95 -3.49 -1.65 0.01
N THR A 96 -2.78 -2.75 -0.19
CA THR A 96 -2.49 -3.29 -1.51
C THR A 96 -3.35 -4.53 -1.77
N TRP A 97 -3.25 -5.11 -2.96
CA TRP A 97 -3.98 -6.33 -3.29
C TRP A 97 -3.10 -7.25 -4.13
N HIS A 98 -2.46 -8.22 -3.47
CA HIS A 98 -1.88 -9.35 -4.18
C HIS A 98 -3.02 -10.27 -4.61
N TRP A 99 -3.53 -10.00 -5.80
CA TRP A 99 -4.78 -10.54 -6.31
C TRP A 99 -4.60 -11.95 -6.86
N ASN A 100 -4.92 -12.92 -6.03
CA ASN A 100 -4.94 -14.33 -6.40
C ASN A 100 -6.11 -14.64 -7.34
N VAL A 101 -5.78 -15.22 -8.51
CA VAL A 101 -6.76 -15.74 -9.49
C VAL A 101 -6.51 -17.23 -9.70
N PRO A 102 -7.47 -18.00 -10.27
CA PRO A 102 -7.22 -19.39 -10.61
C PRO A 102 -5.98 -19.53 -11.51
N LYS A 103 -5.07 -20.46 -11.19
CA LYS A 103 -3.92 -20.77 -12.07
C LYS A 103 -4.38 -21.27 -13.42
N ASP A 104 -5.48 -22.02 -13.42
CA ASP A 104 -6.18 -22.52 -14.61
C ASP A 104 -7.67 -22.21 -14.47
N ILE A 105 -8.19 -21.33 -15.33
CA ILE A 105 -9.59 -20.91 -15.28
C ILE A 105 -10.57 -22.05 -15.60
N ASP A 106 -10.14 -23.07 -16.30
CA ASP A 106 -10.93 -24.27 -16.59
C ASP A 106 -10.87 -25.31 -15.47
N ASN A 107 -9.89 -25.21 -14.57
CA ASN A 107 -9.71 -26.07 -13.40
C ASN A 107 -9.33 -25.25 -12.15
N PRO A 108 -10.25 -24.45 -11.56
CA PRO A 108 -9.94 -23.62 -10.39
C PRO A 108 -9.47 -24.40 -9.17
N SER A 109 -9.82 -25.70 -9.05
CA SER A 109 -9.33 -26.58 -7.97
C SER A 109 -7.82 -26.82 -8.04
N GLY A 110 -7.16 -26.49 -9.14
CA GLY A 110 -5.71 -26.57 -9.31
C GLY A 110 -4.90 -25.52 -8.55
N GLY A 111 -5.58 -24.62 -7.88
CA GLY A 111 -4.97 -23.57 -7.04
C GLY A 111 -5.06 -22.18 -7.63
N TYR A 112 -4.55 -21.22 -6.85
CA TYR A 112 -4.60 -19.80 -7.15
C TYR A 112 -3.19 -19.19 -7.10
N ALA A 113 -2.97 -18.12 -7.83
CA ALA A 113 -1.71 -17.38 -7.81
C ALA A 113 -1.93 -15.93 -8.27
N PHE A 114 -0.98 -15.07 -7.94
CA PHE A 114 -0.89 -13.71 -8.45
C PHE A 114 0.34 -13.49 -9.35
N TYR A 115 1.36 -14.35 -9.26
CA TYR A 115 2.50 -14.29 -10.17
C TYR A 115 2.18 -14.91 -11.53
N THR A 116 2.48 -14.19 -12.61
CA THR A 116 2.30 -14.64 -13.99
C THR A 116 2.97 -16.01 -14.25
N SER A 117 4.15 -16.25 -13.68
CA SER A 117 4.90 -17.50 -13.85
C SER A 117 4.20 -18.73 -13.30
N GLU A 118 3.25 -18.58 -12.39
CA GLU A 118 2.48 -19.67 -11.80
C GLU A 118 1.12 -19.91 -12.49
N ILE A 119 0.73 -19.01 -13.39
CA ILE A 119 -0.57 -19.04 -14.06
C ILE A 119 -0.41 -19.72 -15.40
N THR A 120 -1.28 -20.68 -15.70
CA THR A 120 -1.24 -21.47 -16.92
C THR A 120 -2.27 -21.04 -17.96
N ASN A 121 -3.44 -20.55 -17.51
CA ASN A 121 -4.58 -20.36 -18.41
C ASN A 121 -5.54 -19.24 -17.91
N PHE A 122 -5.07 -18.21 -17.23
CA PHE A 122 -5.87 -17.04 -16.89
C PHE A 122 -5.46 -15.85 -17.76
N SER A 123 -6.36 -15.39 -18.63
CA SER A 123 -6.07 -14.34 -19.59
C SER A 123 -6.42 -12.95 -19.05
N GLN A 124 -5.46 -12.03 -19.04
CA GLN A 124 -5.68 -10.63 -18.70
C GLN A 124 -6.66 -9.94 -19.67
N ILE A 125 -6.60 -10.28 -20.96
CA ILE A 125 -7.53 -9.74 -21.98
C ILE A 125 -8.96 -10.22 -21.69
N ASN A 126 -9.13 -11.50 -21.38
CA ASN A 126 -10.43 -12.04 -21.02
C ASN A 126 -10.97 -11.45 -19.70
N ALA A 127 -10.09 -11.13 -18.75
CA ALA A 127 -10.47 -10.51 -17.49
C ALA A 127 -11.23 -9.18 -17.66
N VAL A 128 -11.03 -8.49 -18.78
CA VAL A 128 -11.72 -7.23 -19.12
C VAL A 128 -12.75 -7.42 -20.26
N THR A 129 -13.02 -8.65 -20.69
CA THR A 129 -13.95 -8.98 -21.79
C THR A 129 -15.24 -9.58 -21.20
N PRO A 130 -16.37 -8.86 -21.22
CA PRO A 130 -17.65 -9.38 -20.71
C PRO A 130 -18.04 -10.73 -21.31
N GLY A 131 -18.55 -11.63 -20.49
CA GLY A 131 -19.02 -12.96 -20.89
C GLY A 131 -17.95 -14.05 -20.87
N THR A 132 -16.73 -13.74 -20.47
CA THR A 132 -15.66 -14.73 -20.24
C THR A 132 -15.67 -15.19 -18.76
N LYS A 133 -15.09 -16.35 -18.49
CA LYS A 133 -14.97 -16.86 -17.11
C LYS A 133 -14.05 -15.97 -16.26
N GLU A 134 -13.00 -15.46 -16.86
CA GLU A 134 -12.06 -14.53 -16.21
C GLU A 134 -12.75 -13.23 -15.80
N TYR A 135 -13.58 -12.66 -16.68
CA TYR A 135 -14.37 -11.47 -16.38
C TYR A 135 -15.30 -11.69 -15.19
N GLU A 136 -16.04 -12.81 -15.19
CA GLU A 136 -16.93 -13.16 -14.09
C GLU A 136 -16.16 -13.35 -12.77
N THR A 137 -14.96 -13.96 -12.83
CA THR A 137 -14.07 -14.11 -11.67
C THR A 137 -13.62 -12.75 -11.15
N VAL A 138 -13.19 -11.85 -12.04
CA VAL A 138 -12.76 -10.50 -11.67
C VAL A 138 -13.88 -9.70 -11.00
N ILE A 139 -15.08 -9.72 -11.57
CA ILE A 139 -16.24 -9.03 -10.98
C ILE A 139 -16.59 -9.61 -9.61
N HIS A 140 -16.61 -10.93 -9.49
CA HIS A 140 -16.85 -11.62 -8.22
C HIS A 140 -15.82 -11.21 -7.15
N ASP A 141 -14.55 -11.18 -7.49
CA ASP A 141 -13.47 -10.83 -6.55
C ASP A 141 -13.53 -9.37 -6.12
N ILE A 142 -13.84 -8.45 -7.05
CA ILE A 142 -14.05 -7.03 -6.73
C ILE A 142 -15.23 -6.88 -5.75
N ASP A 143 -16.32 -7.64 -5.96
CA ASP A 143 -17.47 -7.62 -5.05
C ASP A 143 -17.12 -8.18 -3.67
N LEU A 144 -16.25 -9.19 -3.58
CA LEU A 144 -15.78 -9.72 -2.31
C LEU A 144 -14.98 -8.66 -1.53
N ILE A 145 -13.99 -8.01 -2.15
CA ILE A 145 -13.25 -6.96 -1.44
C ILE A 145 -14.11 -5.74 -1.12
N ALA A 146 -15.12 -5.46 -1.95
CA ALA A 146 -16.07 -4.39 -1.65
C ALA A 146 -16.80 -4.63 -0.32
N THR A 147 -17.14 -5.88 0.01
CA THR A 147 -17.75 -6.20 1.32
C THR A 147 -16.79 -5.92 2.48
N LYS A 148 -15.49 -6.16 2.30
CA LYS A 148 -14.46 -5.89 3.30
C LYS A 148 -14.26 -4.39 3.50
N ILE A 149 -14.17 -3.64 2.40
CA ILE A 149 -14.03 -2.18 2.42
C ILE A 149 -15.29 -1.54 3.03
N GLN A 150 -16.50 -2.04 2.70
CA GLN A 150 -17.74 -1.57 3.29
C GLN A 150 -17.82 -1.83 4.81
N ARG A 151 -17.30 -2.97 5.27
CA ARG A 151 -17.16 -3.25 6.70
C ARG A 151 -16.24 -2.21 7.37
N MET A 152 -15.08 -1.93 6.77
CA MET A 152 -14.18 -0.88 7.26
C MET A 152 -14.85 0.50 7.25
N GLU A 153 -15.60 0.83 6.20
CA GLU A 153 -16.38 2.08 6.12
C GLU A 153 -17.38 2.21 7.27
N SER A 154 -18.13 1.14 7.57
CA SER A 154 -19.09 1.14 8.67
C SER A 154 -18.45 1.33 10.05
N GLU A 155 -17.18 0.95 10.19
CA GLU A 155 -16.36 1.15 11.38
C GLU A 155 -15.61 2.50 11.38
N GLY A 156 -15.78 3.32 10.34
CA GLY A 156 -15.17 4.62 10.19
C GLY A 156 -13.71 4.62 9.77
N VAL A 157 -13.26 3.55 9.15
CA VAL A 157 -11.88 3.37 8.69
C VAL A 157 -11.75 3.82 7.23
N THR A 158 -10.82 4.71 6.97
CA THR A 158 -10.38 5.11 5.63
C THR A 158 -9.20 4.25 5.20
N ILE A 159 -9.12 3.93 3.92
CA ILE A 159 -7.97 3.21 3.35
C ILE A 159 -7.35 3.98 2.18
N LEU A 160 -6.01 4.01 2.13
CA LEU A 160 -5.26 4.35 0.94
C LEU A 160 -5.14 3.05 0.12
N PHE A 161 -5.96 2.90 -0.93
CA PHE A 161 -6.04 1.66 -1.70
C PHE A 161 -5.18 1.72 -2.95
N ARG A 162 -4.27 0.77 -3.08
CA ARG A 162 -3.27 0.65 -4.14
C ARG A 162 -3.45 -0.66 -4.92
N PRO A 163 -4.53 -0.80 -5.72
CA PRO A 163 -4.73 -1.97 -6.56
C PRO A 163 -3.79 -1.95 -7.76
N LEU A 164 -3.55 -3.11 -8.36
CA LEU A 164 -2.77 -3.28 -9.59
C LEU A 164 -1.37 -2.66 -9.51
N HIS A 165 -0.74 -2.73 -8.32
CA HIS A 165 0.58 -2.18 -8.09
C HIS A 165 1.63 -2.86 -8.98
N GLU A 166 2.71 -2.15 -9.27
CA GLU A 166 3.85 -2.61 -10.06
C GLU A 166 3.48 -3.14 -11.46
N ALA A 167 2.38 -2.66 -12.03
CA ALA A 167 1.86 -3.16 -13.31
C ALA A 167 2.79 -2.86 -14.50
N GLY A 168 3.77 -1.99 -14.35
CA GLY A 168 4.83 -1.77 -15.33
C GLY A 168 5.72 -2.98 -15.58
N ASN A 169 5.68 -3.96 -14.68
CA ASN A 169 6.40 -5.22 -14.77
C ASN A 169 5.48 -6.36 -15.22
N ALA A 170 6.06 -7.48 -15.60
CA ALA A 170 5.31 -8.64 -16.12
C ALA A 170 5.13 -9.75 -15.07
N TRP A 171 5.58 -9.57 -13.85
CA TRP A 171 5.55 -10.64 -12.84
C TRP A 171 4.18 -10.89 -12.21
N PHE A 172 3.30 -9.89 -12.15
CA PHE A 172 1.90 -10.08 -11.73
C PHE A 172 1.00 -10.26 -12.94
N TRP A 173 -0.07 -11.05 -12.80
CA TRP A 173 -0.98 -11.33 -13.91
C TRP A 173 -1.65 -10.08 -14.52
N TRP A 174 -1.81 -9.02 -13.72
CA TRP A 174 -2.35 -7.73 -14.16
C TRP A 174 -1.30 -6.81 -14.80
N GLY A 175 -0.04 -7.23 -14.82
CA GLY A 175 1.07 -6.43 -15.31
C GLY A 175 1.16 -6.38 -16.85
N LEU A 176 2.03 -5.53 -17.34
CA LEU A 176 2.27 -5.39 -18.79
C LEU A 176 2.93 -6.66 -19.34
N GLN A 177 2.24 -7.29 -20.27
CA GLN A 177 2.74 -8.45 -20.97
C GLN A 177 3.10 -8.06 -22.42
N GLY A 178 4.38 -7.96 -22.72
CA GLY A 178 4.88 -7.74 -24.07
C GLY A 178 5.02 -6.29 -24.54
N ARG A 179 4.71 -5.31 -23.72
CA ARG A 179 4.98 -3.87 -23.96
C ARG A 179 4.29 -3.25 -25.17
N ASP A 180 3.17 -3.75 -25.59
CA ASP A 180 2.41 -3.16 -26.67
C ASP A 180 1.28 -2.22 -26.17
N SER A 181 0.71 -1.44 -27.09
CA SER A 181 -0.38 -0.51 -26.79
C SER A 181 -1.68 -1.23 -26.38
N ALA A 182 -1.89 -2.46 -26.83
CA ALA A 182 -3.05 -3.25 -26.45
C ALA A 182 -3.02 -3.59 -24.95
N THR A 183 -1.84 -3.82 -24.39
CA THR A 183 -1.64 -4.07 -22.96
C THR A 183 -1.99 -2.84 -22.12
N ASN A 184 -1.64 -1.63 -22.58
CA ASN A 184 -2.03 -0.38 -21.93
C ASN A 184 -3.55 -0.24 -21.85
N GLU A 185 -4.27 -0.47 -22.95
CA GLU A 185 -5.74 -0.44 -22.98
C GLU A 185 -6.36 -1.45 -22.02
N VAL A 186 -5.82 -2.68 -21.98
CA VAL A 186 -6.28 -3.73 -21.06
C VAL A 186 -6.08 -3.31 -19.62
N PHE A 187 -4.91 -2.75 -19.27
CA PHE A 187 -4.65 -2.23 -17.93
C PHE A 187 -5.63 -1.13 -17.54
N GLN A 188 -5.86 -0.16 -18.44
CA GLN A 188 -6.81 0.92 -18.20
C GLN A 188 -8.23 0.39 -17.96
N LYS A 189 -8.68 -0.57 -18.77
CA LYS A 189 -9.99 -1.22 -18.58
C LYS A 189 -10.09 -1.90 -17.22
N LEU A 190 -9.06 -2.63 -16.81
CA LEU A 190 -9.06 -3.32 -15.52
C LEU A 190 -9.08 -2.32 -14.35
N TRP A 191 -8.28 -1.25 -14.43
CA TRP A 191 -8.31 -0.19 -13.42
C TRP A 191 -9.70 0.44 -13.29
N TYR A 192 -10.30 0.83 -14.42
CA TYR A 192 -11.61 1.48 -14.40
C TYR A 192 -12.74 0.53 -14.00
N MET A 193 -12.61 -0.79 -14.25
CA MET A 193 -13.56 -1.78 -13.74
C MET A 193 -13.54 -1.81 -12.20
N ILE A 194 -12.36 -1.83 -11.59
CA ILE A 194 -12.24 -1.80 -10.12
C ILE A 194 -12.81 -0.48 -9.59
N TYR A 195 -12.38 0.63 -10.15
CA TYR A 195 -12.80 1.97 -9.74
C TYR A 195 -14.33 2.15 -9.86
N ASP A 196 -14.89 1.90 -11.04
CA ASP A 196 -16.33 2.02 -11.29
C ASP A 196 -17.16 1.11 -10.36
N ARG A 197 -16.68 -0.12 -10.17
CA ARG A 197 -17.40 -1.09 -9.32
C ARG A 197 -17.43 -0.66 -7.87
N LEU A 198 -16.31 -0.22 -7.31
CA LEU A 198 -16.21 0.22 -5.91
C LEU A 198 -16.90 1.59 -5.69
N GLU A 199 -16.64 2.58 -6.55
CA GLU A 199 -17.14 3.94 -6.39
C GLU A 199 -18.60 4.11 -6.81
N ASN A 200 -18.99 3.57 -7.97
CA ASN A 200 -20.30 3.86 -8.57
C ASN A 200 -21.32 2.76 -8.29
N TYR A 201 -20.93 1.49 -8.31
CA TYR A 201 -21.85 0.38 -8.04
C TYR A 201 -22.04 0.15 -6.53
N HIS A 202 -20.95 -0.05 -5.78
CA HIS A 202 -21.00 -0.25 -4.33
C HIS A 202 -21.09 1.06 -3.55
N LYS A 203 -20.79 2.20 -4.18
CA LYS A 203 -20.88 3.55 -3.60
C LYS A 203 -20.02 3.72 -2.34
N LEU A 204 -18.87 3.08 -2.31
CA LEU A 204 -17.93 3.21 -1.21
C LEU A 204 -17.36 4.64 -1.18
N SER A 205 -17.18 5.18 0.01
CA SER A 205 -16.74 6.57 0.21
C SER A 205 -15.56 6.72 1.16
N ASN A 206 -14.93 5.60 1.53
CA ASN A 206 -13.78 5.53 2.44
C ASN A 206 -12.47 5.19 1.75
N ILE A 207 -12.35 5.39 0.43
CA ILE A 207 -11.17 5.06 -0.36
C ILE A 207 -10.45 6.33 -0.79
N ILE A 208 -9.13 6.38 -0.55
CA ILE A 208 -8.17 7.28 -1.18
C ILE A 208 -7.37 6.43 -2.15
N TRP A 209 -7.43 6.74 -3.43
CA TRP A 209 -6.87 5.91 -4.49
C TRP A 209 -5.39 6.19 -4.71
N VAL A 210 -4.58 5.14 -4.78
CA VAL A 210 -3.15 5.21 -5.07
C VAL A 210 -2.85 4.48 -6.37
N TRP A 211 -2.48 5.20 -7.42
CA TRP A 211 -1.97 4.63 -8.65
C TRP A 211 -0.48 4.30 -8.49
N ASN A 212 -0.12 3.07 -8.78
CA ASN A 212 1.25 2.57 -8.71
C ASN A 212 1.55 1.67 -9.92
N GLY A 213 1.24 2.14 -11.10
CA GLY A 213 1.57 1.42 -12.33
C GLY A 213 3.07 1.47 -12.67
N GLN A 214 3.73 2.53 -12.23
CA GLN A 214 5.17 2.78 -12.36
C GLN A 214 5.76 2.53 -13.76
N ASN A 215 4.98 2.88 -14.78
CA ASN A 215 5.38 2.78 -16.18
C ASN A 215 4.48 3.67 -17.05
N PRO A 216 5.00 4.33 -18.11
CA PRO A 216 4.19 5.12 -19.02
C PRO A 216 2.99 4.37 -19.61
N HIS A 217 3.16 3.08 -19.89
CA HIS A 217 2.10 2.24 -20.48
C HIS A 217 1.03 1.79 -19.47
N THR A 218 1.12 2.21 -18.22
CA THR A 218 0.08 2.02 -17.19
C THR A 218 -0.63 3.32 -16.84
N ALA A 219 -0.40 4.38 -17.62
CA ALA A 219 -1.02 5.67 -17.39
C ALA A 219 -2.55 5.58 -17.46
N ILE A 220 -3.21 6.24 -16.51
CA ILE A 220 -4.66 6.31 -16.37
C ILE A 220 -5.11 7.76 -16.21
N HIS A 221 -6.40 8.00 -16.35
CA HIS A 221 -6.94 9.32 -16.17
C HIS A 221 -6.81 9.81 -14.71
N PRO A 222 -6.26 11.00 -14.46
CA PRO A 222 -5.97 11.49 -13.11
C PRO A 222 -7.21 11.70 -12.22
N ASN A 223 -8.41 11.76 -12.78
CA ASN A 223 -9.66 11.78 -11.99
C ASN A 223 -9.97 10.44 -11.31
N SER A 224 -9.27 9.36 -11.66
CA SER A 224 -9.49 8.03 -11.09
C SER A 224 -8.50 7.65 -10.00
N TYR A 225 -7.60 8.53 -9.59
CA TYR A 225 -6.69 8.33 -8.46
C TYR A 225 -6.37 9.65 -7.75
N ASP A 226 -5.95 9.56 -6.50
CA ASP A 226 -5.65 10.69 -5.62
C ASP A 226 -4.14 10.90 -5.43
N ILE A 227 -3.37 9.80 -5.36
CA ILE A 227 -1.94 9.76 -5.05
C ILE A 227 -1.24 8.90 -6.09
N ALA A 228 -0.02 9.29 -6.50
CA ALA A 228 0.83 8.47 -7.33
C ALA A 228 1.97 7.84 -6.50
N GLY A 229 2.20 6.55 -6.67
CA GLY A 229 3.19 5.80 -5.93
C GLY A 229 4.19 5.07 -6.81
N ILE A 230 5.34 4.76 -6.23
CA ILE A 230 6.39 3.94 -6.82
C ILE A 230 6.95 2.98 -5.78
N ASP A 231 7.17 1.71 -6.18
CA ASP A 231 7.78 0.69 -5.36
C ASP A 231 9.21 0.49 -5.84
N ARG A 232 10.18 0.69 -4.97
CA ARG A 232 11.60 0.59 -5.32
C ARG A 232 12.41 -0.04 -4.20
N TYR A 233 13.11 -1.10 -4.55
CA TYR A 233 14.00 -1.83 -3.68
C TYR A 233 15.45 -1.62 -4.15
N TYR A 234 16.25 -1.02 -3.27
CA TYR A 234 17.67 -0.81 -3.51
C TYR A 234 18.43 -2.11 -3.28
N ASP A 235 19.16 -2.56 -4.29
CA ASP A 235 19.90 -3.83 -4.27
C ASP A 235 21.31 -3.63 -4.84
N ASN A 236 22.16 -2.92 -4.09
CA ASN A 236 23.57 -2.73 -4.39
C ASN A 236 24.41 -2.97 -3.14
N GLU A 237 25.71 -3.21 -3.34
CA GLU A 237 26.68 -3.45 -2.26
C GLU A 237 26.89 -2.23 -1.35
N ASP A 238 26.88 -1.04 -1.93
CA ASP A 238 26.98 0.22 -1.16
C ASP A 238 25.63 0.59 -0.55
N THR A 239 25.43 0.26 0.70
CA THR A 239 24.22 0.57 1.48
C THR A 239 24.38 1.81 2.36
N SER A 240 25.31 2.71 2.01
CA SER A 240 25.45 4.01 2.68
C SER A 240 24.17 4.86 2.53
N ALA A 241 23.93 5.74 3.50
CA ALA A 241 22.80 6.67 3.46
C ALA A 241 22.86 7.57 2.20
N GLU A 242 24.07 7.92 1.75
CA GLU A 242 24.29 8.70 0.53
C GLU A 242 23.83 7.94 -0.72
N ALA A 243 24.24 6.66 -0.87
CA ALA A 243 23.87 5.82 -2.01
C ALA A 243 22.35 5.58 -2.07
N ILE A 244 21.74 5.27 -0.94
CA ILE A 244 20.29 5.07 -0.81
C ILE A 244 19.54 6.38 -1.12
N THR A 245 19.98 7.51 -0.59
CA THR A 245 19.41 8.83 -0.87
C THR A 245 19.45 9.15 -2.35
N LYS A 246 20.59 8.94 -3.02
CA LYS A 246 20.74 9.16 -4.46
C LYS A 246 19.77 8.30 -5.26
N TYR A 247 19.62 7.03 -4.87
CA TYR A 247 18.68 6.12 -5.51
C TYR A 247 17.24 6.61 -5.37
N TYR A 248 16.76 6.90 -4.15
CA TYR A 248 15.40 7.37 -3.94
C TYR A 248 15.13 8.75 -4.56
N THR A 249 16.15 9.60 -4.67
CA THR A 249 16.04 10.86 -5.41
C THR A 249 15.78 10.60 -6.91
N SER A 250 16.46 9.62 -7.50
CA SER A 250 16.19 9.22 -8.89
C SER A 250 14.79 8.62 -9.07
N CYS A 251 14.32 7.84 -8.09
CA CYS A 251 12.97 7.26 -8.11
C CYS A 251 11.87 8.33 -8.02
N TYR A 252 12.12 9.38 -7.25
CA TYR A 252 11.19 10.52 -7.17
C TYR A 252 11.04 11.21 -8.52
N SER A 253 12.15 11.48 -9.19
CA SER A 253 12.16 12.06 -10.54
C SER A 253 11.52 11.13 -11.58
N GLU A 254 11.74 9.82 -11.45
CA GLU A 254 11.11 8.83 -12.31
C GLU A 254 9.58 8.84 -12.16
N LEU A 255 9.07 8.87 -10.93
CA LEU A 255 7.63 8.95 -10.68
C LEU A 255 7.01 10.24 -11.24
N GLN A 256 7.70 11.38 -11.09
CA GLN A 256 7.29 12.63 -11.75
C GLN A 256 7.21 12.47 -13.28
N GLY A 257 8.13 11.68 -13.86
CA GLY A 257 8.11 11.35 -15.29
C GLY A 257 6.88 10.52 -15.67
N PHE A 258 6.49 9.54 -14.87
CA PHE A 258 5.29 8.72 -15.11
C PHE A 258 3.99 9.54 -15.01
N GLU A 259 3.91 10.48 -14.06
CA GLU A 259 2.77 11.37 -13.90
C GLU A 259 2.48 12.24 -15.15
N LYS A 260 3.51 12.57 -15.93
CA LYS A 260 3.32 13.29 -17.20
C LYS A 260 2.45 12.51 -18.20
N TYR A 261 2.60 11.19 -18.25
CA TYR A 261 1.77 10.35 -19.12
C TYR A 261 0.31 10.28 -18.63
N CYS A 262 0.07 10.30 -17.33
CA CYS A 262 -1.28 10.44 -16.79
C CYS A 262 -1.89 11.82 -17.13
N ALA A 263 -1.08 12.88 -17.09
CA ALA A 263 -1.52 14.21 -17.52
C ALA A 263 -1.87 14.24 -19.01
N GLU A 264 -1.09 13.58 -19.87
CA GLU A 264 -1.37 13.44 -21.30
C GLU A 264 -2.70 12.73 -21.57
N VAL A 265 -3.06 11.69 -20.80
CA VAL A 265 -4.36 10.99 -20.90
C VAL A 265 -5.51 11.95 -20.70
N ALA A 266 -5.37 12.94 -19.83
CA ALA A 266 -6.39 13.96 -19.55
C ALA A 266 -6.27 15.22 -20.41
N GLY A 267 -5.21 15.36 -21.20
CA GLY A 267 -4.95 16.56 -21.97
C GLY A 267 -4.62 17.79 -21.12
N ILE A 268 -3.98 17.60 -19.96
CA ILE A 268 -3.56 18.65 -19.03
C ILE A 268 -2.04 18.73 -18.94
N GLU A 269 -1.49 19.82 -18.43
CA GLU A 269 -0.05 20.05 -18.35
C GLU A 269 0.60 19.18 -17.26
N GLU A 270 -0.02 19.11 -16.08
CA GLU A 270 0.42 18.32 -14.95
C GLU A 270 -0.77 17.83 -14.10
N THR A 271 -0.61 16.70 -13.41
CA THR A 271 -1.66 16.13 -12.57
C THR A 271 -1.79 16.81 -11.22
N GLY A 272 -0.68 17.36 -10.69
CA GLY A 272 -0.61 17.95 -9.36
C GLY A 272 -0.83 16.96 -8.21
N LYS A 273 -0.64 15.65 -8.46
CA LYS A 273 -0.83 14.61 -7.43
C LYS A 273 0.29 14.59 -6.41
N MET A 274 -0.05 14.18 -5.18
CA MET A 274 0.94 13.86 -4.17
C MET A 274 1.68 12.58 -4.57
N LEU A 275 2.99 12.54 -4.30
CA LEU A 275 3.88 11.43 -4.67
C LEU A 275 4.29 10.64 -3.42
N THR A 276 4.35 9.31 -3.55
CA THR A 276 4.73 8.45 -2.44
C THR A 276 5.70 7.33 -2.84
N LEU A 277 6.59 6.96 -1.92
CA LEU A 277 7.41 5.76 -2.00
C LEU A 277 6.62 4.62 -1.36
N SER A 278 5.72 4.01 -2.15
CA SER A 278 4.69 3.11 -1.66
C SER A 278 5.19 1.74 -1.23
N GLU A 279 6.40 1.36 -1.65
CA GLU A 279 7.18 0.26 -1.07
C GLU A 279 8.68 0.56 -1.16
N CYS A 280 9.42 0.20 -0.11
CA CYS A 280 10.87 0.29 -0.10
C CYS A 280 11.50 -0.74 0.85
N GLY A 281 12.79 -1.01 0.65
CA GLY A 281 13.56 -1.92 1.46
C GLY A 281 14.47 -1.24 2.49
N TYR A 282 14.58 0.08 2.46
CA TYR A 282 15.33 0.90 3.41
C TYR A 282 14.51 2.12 3.78
N MET A 283 14.58 2.53 5.05
CA MET A 283 14.02 3.82 5.45
C MET A 283 14.80 4.95 4.76
N PRO A 284 14.14 5.88 4.07
CA PRO A 284 14.81 7.01 3.46
C PRO A 284 15.41 7.94 4.53
N ASP A 285 16.58 8.48 4.28
CA ASP A 285 17.26 9.40 5.18
C ASP A 285 16.55 10.78 5.21
N PRO A 286 16.12 11.29 6.39
CA PRO A 286 15.41 12.55 6.48
C PRO A 286 16.22 13.76 5.99
N GLU A 287 17.53 13.79 6.23
CA GLU A 287 18.37 14.87 5.76
C GLU A 287 18.60 14.78 4.23
N GLY A 288 18.68 13.55 3.71
CA GLY A 288 18.73 13.31 2.26
C GLY A 288 17.44 13.77 1.55
N ILE A 289 16.26 13.53 2.14
CA ILE A 289 14.99 14.03 1.62
C ILE A 289 14.99 15.56 1.56
N ARG A 290 15.39 16.23 2.64
CA ARG A 290 15.45 17.70 2.69
C ARG A 290 16.43 18.27 1.67
N ALA A 291 17.63 17.72 1.62
CA ALA A 291 18.70 18.22 0.74
C ALA A 291 18.31 18.13 -0.75
N ASN A 292 17.53 17.13 -1.13
CA ASN A 292 17.13 16.87 -2.52
C ASN A 292 15.68 17.30 -2.82
N ASN A 293 14.97 17.83 -1.82
CA ASN A 293 13.55 18.20 -1.93
C ASN A 293 12.66 17.06 -2.46
N THR A 294 12.95 15.82 -2.07
CA THR A 294 12.19 14.63 -2.44
C THR A 294 11.12 14.33 -1.39
N MET A 295 10.19 15.26 -1.23
CA MET A 295 9.17 15.24 -0.19
C MET A 295 8.05 14.26 -0.52
N TRP A 296 8.34 12.97 -0.28
CA TRP A 296 7.34 11.91 -0.34
C TRP A 296 6.18 12.20 0.62
N LEU A 297 4.94 11.85 0.24
CA LEU A 297 3.81 11.91 1.18
C LEU A 297 4.03 10.92 2.33
N TYR A 298 4.41 9.70 1.97
CA TYR A 298 4.85 8.67 2.91
C TYR A 298 5.90 7.77 2.26
N TYR A 299 6.64 7.02 3.08
CA TYR A 299 7.36 5.84 2.65
C TYR A 299 6.81 4.62 3.36
N MET A 300 6.78 3.47 2.71
CA MET A 300 6.38 2.21 3.32
C MET A 300 7.52 1.20 3.23
N ILE A 301 8.15 0.94 4.39
CA ILE A 301 9.13 -0.15 4.46
C ILE A 301 8.39 -1.49 4.44
N TRP A 302 8.87 -2.43 3.58
CA TRP A 302 8.26 -3.74 3.47
C TRP A 302 8.50 -4.58 4.72
N ASN A 303 7.67 -5.58 4.93
CA ASN A 303 7.68 -6.45 6.12
C ASN A 303 8.87 -7.44 6.17
N GLY A 304 8.92 -8.23 7.22
CA GLY A 304 9.85 -9.34 7.37
C GLY A 304 11.31 -8.91 7.46
N ASP A 305 12.17 -9.54 6.67
CA ASP A 305 13.62 -9.32 6.63
C ASP A 305 14.03 -7.87 6.29
N PHE A 306 13.12 -7.05 5.82
CA PHE A 306 13.38 -5.62 5.62
C PHE A 306 13.39 -4.84 6.94
N ILE A 307 12.77 -5.38 7.99
CA ILE A 307 12.61 -4.71 9.29
C ILE A 307 13.35 -5.47 10.41
N TYR A 308 13.15 -6.77 10.55
CA TYR A 308 13.74 -7.55 11.62
C TYR A 308 14.77 -8.56 11.13
N GLU A 309 15.62 -9.04 12.05
CA GLU A 309 16.70 -9.96 11.73
C GLU A 309 16.18 -11.29 11.18
N PRO A 310 16.68 -11.75 10.01
CA PRO A 310 16.29 -13.02 9.42
C PRO A 310 16.50 -14.20 10.39
N GLY A 311 15.49 -15.06 10.52
CA GLY A 311 15.54 -16.23 11.43
C GLY A 311 15.23 -15.91 12.90
N GLY A 312 14.97 -14.64 13.24
CA GLY A 312 14.44 -14.25 14.55
C GLY A 312 12.96 -14.57 14.76
N GLY A 313 12.40 -15.38 13.88
CA GLY A 313 10.97 -15.70 13.81
C GLY A 313 10.51 -16.80 14.77
N GLY A 314 10.54 -16.52 16.07
CA GLY A 314 9.62 -17.13 17.00
C GLY A 314 8.43 -16.20 17.21
N SER A 315 7.28 -16.66 17.70
CA SER A 315 6.22 -15.73 18.10
C SER A 315 6.68 -14.96 19.34
N PRO A 316 6.79 -13.60 19.33
CA PRO A 316 7.17 -12.84 20.52
C PRO A 316 6.17 -13.03 21.66
N LEU A 317 4.96 -13.48 21.35
CA LEU A 317 3.93 -13.81 22.31
C LEU A 317 4.15 -15.22 22.94
N LEU A 318 4.95 -16.08 22.29
CA LEU A 318 5.28 -17.43 22.78
C LEU A 318 6.68 -17.50 23.39
N ASP A 319 7.58 -16.59 22.99
CA ASP A 319 8.92 -16.46 23.56
C ASP A 319 9.12 -15.02 24.05
N LEU A 320 8.66 -14.78 25.26
CA LEU A 320 8.65 -13.46 25.91
C LEU A 320 10.05 -12.90 26.18
N ASP A 321 11.09 -13.74 26.12
CA ASP A 321 12.48 -13.34 26.25
C ASP A 321 13.09 -12.83 24.94
N SER A 322 12.41 -13.06 23.80
CA SER A 322 12.86 -12.58 22.49
C SER A 322 12.23 -11.25 22.11
N THR A 323 12.97 -10.17 22.32
CA THR A 323 12.65 -8.89 21.70
C THR A 323 13.15 -8.91 20.25
N PRO A 324 12.29 -8.70 19.24
CA PRO A 324 12.73 -8.63 17.87
C PRO A 324 13.80 -7.55 17.69
N SER A 325 14.90 -7.91 17.09
CA SER A 325 15.98 -6.98 16.75
C SER A 325 15.83 -6.49 15.32
N PRO A 326 16.16 -5.22 15.04
CA PRO A 326 16.19 -4.74 13.66
C PRO A 326 17.20 -5.52 12.82
N ASN A 327 16.92 -5.68 11.52
CA ASN A 327 17.86 -6.29 10.60
C ASN A 327 19.11 -5.40 10.47
N PRO A 328 20.30 -5.86 10.95
CA PRO A 328 21.48 -5.00 11.03
C PRO A 328 22.04 -4.59 9.66
N LYS A 329 21.60 -5.23 8.57
CA LYS A 329 21.95 -4.82 7.21
C LYS A 329 21.12 -3.63 6.71
N ARG A 330 20.04 -3.27 7.41
CA ARG A 330 19.06 -2.28 6.96
C ARG A 330 18.73 -1.23 8.00
N LEU A 331 18.66 -1.61 9.27
CA LEU A 331 18.20 -0.78 10.37
C LEU A 331 19.09 -0.98 11.60
N SER A 332 19.13 0.04 12.46
CA SER A 332 19.65 -0.09 13.83
C SER A 332 18.70 0.64 14.78
N ASN A 333 18.78 0.30 16.07
CA ASN A 333 18.00 1.01 17.11
C ASN A 333 18.33 2.51 17.11
N GLU A 334 19.60 2.88 16.95
CA GLU A 334 20.03 4.28 16.87
C GLU A 334 19.43 4.99 15.65
N MET A 335 19.43 4.35 14.49
CA MET A 335 18.82 4.88 13.28
C MET A 335 17.32 5.10 13.46
N ILE A 336 16.59 4.12 14.02
CA ILE A 336 15.16 4.23 14.29
C ILE A 336 14.90 5.38 15.26
N GLN A 337 15.65 5.49 16.37
CA GLN A 337 15.52 6.59 17.33
C GLN A 337 15.73 7.95 16.66
N ASN A 338 16.79 8.09 15.88
CA ASN A 338 17.12 9.36 15.21
C ASN A 338 16.06 9.74 14.17
N TYR A 339 15.59 8.80 13.38
CA TYR A 339 14.61 9.04 12.33
C TYR A 339 13.22 9.34 12.91
N PHE A 340 12.79 8.56 13.90
CA PHE A 340 11.50 8.81 14.56
C PHE A 340 11.51 10.08 15.42
N GLY A 341 12.67 10.47 15.95
CA GLY A 341 12.88 11.74 16.63
C GLY A 341 12.94 12.96 15.70
N ASN A 342 13.18 12.76 14.41
CA ASN A 342 13.29 13.83 13.43
C ASN A 342 11.91 14.47 13.18
N ASP A 343 11.86 15.80 13.11
CA ASP A 343 10.61 16.56 12.89
C ASP A 343 10.05 16.44 11.46
N LEU A 344 10.87 15.96 10.51
CA LEU A 344 10.41 15.64 9.16
C LEU A 344 9.45 14.44 9.16
N PHE A 345 9.70 13.43 10.01
CA PHE A 345 8.91 12.21 10.00
C PHE A 345 7.73 12.27 10.97
N VAL A 346 6.56 11.95 10.45
CA VAL A 346 5.35 11.78 11.24
C VAL A 346 5.27 10.31 11.68
N THR A 347 5.36 10.11 12.99
CA THR A 347 5.14 8.84 13.67
C THR A 347 3.75 8.81 14.29
N LEU A 348 3.32 7.71 14.90
CA LEU A 348 1.99 7.60 15.51
C LEU A 348 1.74 8.72 16.53
N ASN A 349 2.71 8.98 17.42
CA ASN A 349 2.57 10.01 18.45
C ASN A 349 2.51 11.44 17.91
N LYS A 350 2.93 11.66 16.67
CA LYS A 350 2.90 12.96 15.98
C LYS A 350 1.64 13.18 15.12
N LEU A 351 0.82 12.14 14.93
CA LEU A 351 -0.46 12.30 14.24
C LEU A 351 -1.39 13.23 15.03
N PRO A 352 -2.27 14.00 14.37
CA PRO A 352 -3.33 14.70 15.07
C PRO A 352 -4.32 13.72 15.69
N GLU A 353 -5.15 14.20 16.60
CA GLU A 353 -6.30 13.44 17.08
C GLU A 353 -7.42 13.53 16.04
N PHE A 354 -7.67 12.38 15.36
CA PHE A 354 -8.76 12.28 14.40
C PHE A 354 -10.08 11.94 15.07
N SER A 355 -11.19 12.40 14.49
CA SER A 355 -12.53 12.13 15.02
C SER A 355 -12.92 10.64 14.97
N PHE A 356 -12.20 9.84 14.19
CA PHE A 356 -12.48 8.41 13.96
C PHE A 356 -11.63 7.46 14.80
N GLY A 357 -10.57 7.94 15.47
CA GLY A 357 -9.59 7.07 16.12
C GLY A 357 -9.29 7.46 17.56
N GLY A 358 -8.78 6.47 18.30
CA GLY A 358 -8.24 6.65 19.65
C GLY A 358 -6.79 7.14 19.64
N ARG A 359 -6.16 7.06 20.82
CA ARG A 359 -4.77 7.45 21.05
C ARG A 359 -4.00 6.39 21.81
N ASP A 360 -4.53 5.19 21.84
CA ASP A 360 -3.94 4.09 22.58
C ASP A 360 -3.01 3.25 21.70
N ILE A 361 -2.02 2.63 22.31
CA ILE A 361 -1.16 1.68 21.61
C ILE A 361 -1.87 0.32 21.47
N PRO A 362 -1.53 -0.48 20.42
CA PRO A 362 -2.14 -1.79 20.23
C PRO A 362 -2.00 -2.69 21.45
N GLN A 363 -3.02 -3.51 21.73
CA GLN A 363 -3.04 -4.39 22.89
C GLN A 363 -1.86 -5.37 22.93
N LYS A 364 -1.39 -5.81 21.77
CA LYS A 364 -0.21 -6.70 21.66
C LYS A 364 1.07 -6.03 22.20
N ILE A 365 1.27 -4.74 21.93
CA ILE A 365 2.40 -3.98 22.47
C ILE A 365 2.29 -3.88 23.99
N LYS A 366 1.08 -3.59 24.52
CA LYS A 366 0.85 -3.54 25.97
C LYS A 366 1.12 -4.86 26.66
N ASN A 367 0.70 -5.97 26.05
CA ASN A 367 0.96 -7.31 26.56
C ASN A 367 2.46 -7.62 26.59
N TRP A 368 3.17 -7.28 25.51
CA TRP A 368 4.62 -7.45 25.46
C TRP A 368 5.34 -6.63 26.55
N GLU A 369 4.98 -5.35 26.73
CA GLU A 369 5.54 -4.52 27.80
C GLU A 369 5.28 -5.12 29.19
N PHE A 370 4.05 -5.58 29.43
CA PHE A 370 3.66 -6.19 30.70
C PHE A 370 4.57 -7.39 31.02
N TYR A 371 4.71 -8.33 30.10
CA TYR A 371 5.53 -9.51 30.30
C TYR A 371 7.03 -9.22 30.38
N LYS A 372 7.55 -8.29 29.57
CA LYS A 372 8.94 -7.86 29.63
C LYS A 372 9.31 -7.27 30.99
N ASN A 373 8.36 -6.64 31.68
CA ASN A 373 8.56 -6.02 32.99
C ASN A 373 8.26 -6.96 34.17
N GLY A 374 8.09 -8.25 33.94
CA GLY A 374 7.95 -9.28 34.96
C GLY A 374 6.54 -9.44 35.51
N GLY A 375 5.53 -9.12 34.69
CA GLY A 375 4.10 -9.31 35.02
C GLY A 375 3.66 -10.76 35.02
#